data_3496ff1898eb49599a6d3334eeeaa057
#
_entry.id   3496ff1898eb49599a6d3334eeeaa057
#
_cell.length_a   1.000
_cell.length_b   1.000
_cell.length_c   1.000
_cell.angle_alpha   90.00
_cell.angle_beta   90.00
_cell.angle_gamma   90.00
#
_symmetry.space_group_name_H-M   'P 1'
#
loop_
_entity.id
_entity.type
_entity.pdbx_description
1 polymer ?
#
loop_
_entity_poly.entity_id
_entity_poly.type
_entity_poly.pdbx_seq_one_letter_code
_entity_poly.pdbx_strand_id
1 'polypeptide(L)'
;MRTTRQLSITLPNEMAGLVKAKVASGAYATESEVIRDGLRALMARDRAMENWLHQQAGPAYDALKADPSRAVTADQVRKRLTAEHRKTAAKA
;
A
#
# COMPACT_ATOMS: atom_id res chain seq x y z
N MET A 1 26.09 12.26 10.38
CA MET A 1 24.64 12.29 10.16
C MET A 1 24.01 10.96 10.50
N ARG A 2 22.88 10.99 11.18
CA ARG A 2 22.14 9.77 11.43
C ARG A 2 21.35 9.38 10.17
N THR A 3 21.49 8.14 9.74
CA THR A 3 20.70 7.57 8.65
C THR A 3 19.40 6.96 9.16
N THR A 4 19.22 6.86 10.47
CA THR A 4 18.03 6.29 11.11
C THR A 4 17.49 7.26 12.15
N ARG A 5 16.18 7.11 12.43
CA ARG A 5 15.50 7.88 13.48
C ARG A 5 14.74 6.91 14.36
N GLN A 6 14.85 7.10 15.66
CA GLN A 6 14.10 6.29 16.62
C GLN A 6 12.66 6.79 16.73
N LEU A 7 11.71 5.89 16.64
CA LEU A 7 10.28 6.17 16.79
C LEU A 7 9.70 5.21 17.83
N SER A 8 8.78 5.73 18.65
CA SER A 8 8.01 4.92 19.58
C SER A 8 6.58 4.84 19.09
N ILE A 9 6.01 3.63 19.06
CA ILE A 9 4.64 3.40 18.64
C ILE A 9 3.90 2.56 19.68
N THR A 10 2.59 2.77 19.76
CA THR A 10 1.69 1.94 20.56
C THR A 10 0.85 1.10 19.60
N LEU A 11 0.80 -0.21 19.81
CA LEU A 11 0.04 -1.12 18.96
C LEU A 11 -1.17 -1.66 19.71
N PRO A 12 -2.32 -1.87 19.03
CA PRO A 12 -3.40 -2.65 19.59
C PRO A 12 -2.92 -4.05 19.99
N ASN A 13 -3.57 -4.66 20.96
CA ASN A 13 -3.17 -5.98 21.47
C ASN A 13 -3.05 -7.03 20.37
N GLU A 14 -3.94 -7.02 19.41
CA GLU A 14 -3.93 -7.94 18.27
C GLU A 14 -2.65 -7.79 17.43
N MET A 15 -2.25 -6.57 17.11
CA MET A 15 -1.04 -6.30 16.35
C MET A 15 0.22 -6.60 17.16
N ALA A 16 0.22 -6.26 18.46
CA ALA A 16 1.33 -6.58 19.35
C ALA A 16 1.53 -8.10 19.45
N GLY A 17 0.44 -8.85 19.53
CA GLY A 17 0.46 -10.31 19.53
C GLY A 17 1.02 -10.89 18.23
N LEU A 18 0.66 -10.32 17.09
CA LEU A 18 1.19 -10.72 15.79
C LEU A 18 2.71 -10.52 15.72
N VAL A 19 3.20 -9.37 16.15
CA VAL A 19 4.64 -9.06 16.17
C VAL A 19 5.38 -10.08 17.02
N LYS A 20 4.90 -10.35 18.23
CA LYS A 20 5.50 -11.33 19.14
C LYS A 20 5.50 -12.74 18.57
N ALA A 21 4.40 -13.14 17.93
CA ALA A 21 4.30 -14.45 17.29
C ALA A 21 5.30 -14.61 16.16
N LYS A 22 5.53 -13.58 15.37
CA LYS A 22 6.51 -13.59 14.26
C LYS A 22 7.93 -13.76 14.79
N VAL A 23 8.29 -13.12 15.88
CA VAL A 23 9.59 -13.30 16.52
C VAL A 23 9.71 -14.70 17.13
N ALA A 24 8.69 -15.15 17.82
CA ALA A 24 8.68 -16.47 18.46
C ALA A 24 8.79 -17.63 17.44
N SER A 25 8.25 -17.43 16.24
CA SER A 25 8.35 -18.44 15.16
C SER A 25 9.74 -18.59 14.57
N GLY A 26 10.66 -17.68 14.88
CA GLY A 26 12.01 -17.65 14.31
C GLY A 26 12.12 -16.97 12.96
N ALA A 27 11.01 -16.48 12.40
CA ALA A 27 11.02 -15.78 11.11
C ALA A 27 11.76 -14.45 11.19
N TYR A 28 11.77 -13.83 12.37
CA TYR A 28 12.43 -12.55 12.63
C TYR A 28 13.23 -12.62 13.93
N ALA A 29 14.36 -11.94 13.96
CA ALA A 29 15.22 -11.92 15.14
C ALA A 29 14.68 -10.98 16.24
N THR A 30 14.03 -9.88 15.86
CA THR A 30 13.55 -8.86 16.81
C THR A 30 12.19 -8.31 16.35
N GLU A 31 11.48 -7.68 17.29
CA GLU A 31 10.24 -6.98 17.01
C GLU A 31 10.46 -5.84 16.00
N SER A 32 11.58 -5.13 16.10
CA SER A 32 11.95 -4.07 15.16
C SER A 32 12.07 -4.60 13.73
N GLU A 33 12.59 -5.81 13.54
CA GLU A 33 12.69 -6.41 12.22
C GLU A 33 11.32 -6.70 11.61
N VAL A 34 10.36 -7.14 12.41
CA VAL A 34 8.97 -7.36 11.98
C VAL A 34 8.39 -6.04 11.46
N ILE A 35 8.56 -4.95 12.22
CA ILE A 35 8.05 -3.63 11.85
C ILE A 35 8.70 -3.12 10.57
N ARG A 36 10.02 -3.26 10.44
CA ARG A 36 10.74 -2.82 9.24
C ARG A 36 10.28 -3.58 8.00
N ASP A 37 10.08 -4.88 8.13
CA ASP A 37 9.59 -5.70 7.02
C ASP A 37 8.17 -5.31 6.62
N GLY A 38 7.30 -5.03 7.58
CA GLY A 38 5.95 -4.51 7.32
C GLY A 38 5.99 -3.19 6.56
N LEU A 39 6.89 -2.28 6.95
CA LEU A 39 7.04 -1.00 6.26
C LEU A 39 7.63 -1.17 4.86
N ARG A 40 8.58 -2.09 4.66
CA ARG A 40 9.10 -2.42 3.33
C ARG A 40 8.00 -2.95 2.42
N ALA A 41 7.12 -3.81 2.94
CA ALA A 41 5.97 -4.32 2.20
C ALA A 41 5.02 -3.19 1.80
N LEU A 42 4.77 -2.25 2.71
CA LEU A 42 3.95 -1.07 2.43
C LEU A 42 4.57 -0.20 1.33
N MET A 43 5.86 0.06 1.42
CA MET A 43 6.59 0.84 0.42
C MET A 43 6.56 0.16 -0.95
N ALA A 44 6.70 -1.17 -0.98
CA ALA A 44 6.62 -1.94 -2.22
C ALA A 44 5.22 -1.86 -2.85
N ARG A 45 4.19 -1.93 -2.00
CA ARG A 45 2.79 -1.77 -2.45
C ARG A 45 2.56 -0.38 -3.04
N ASP A 46 3.06 0.66 -2.38
CA ASP A 46 2.90 2.03 -2.85
C ASP A 46 3.62 2.24 -4.20
N ARG A 47 4.81 1.67 -4.35
CA ARG A 47 5.55 1.74 -5.62
C ARG A 47 4.82 0.99 -6.74
N ALA A 48 4.28 -0.17 -6.45
CA ALA A 48 3.50 -0.95 -7.42
C ALA A 48 2.26 -0.18 -7.87
N MET A 49 1.57 0.47 -6.93
CA MET A 49 0.41 1.30 -7.23
C MET A 49 0.80 2.51 -8.10
N GLU A 50 1.89 3.19 -7.75
CA GLU A 50 2.40 4.32 -8.51
C GLU A 50 2.79 3.91 -9.92
N ASN A 51 3.51 2.78 -10.07
CA ASN A 51 3.88 2.24 -11.38
C ASN A 51 2.64 1.90 -12.21
N TRP A 52 1.63 1.29 -11.59
CA TRP A 52 0.37 0.98 -12.25
C TRP A 52 -0.32 2.25 -12.76
N LEU A 53 -0.37 3.30 -11.91
CA LEU A 53 -0.95 4.59 -12.29
C LEU A 53 -0.21 5.21 -13.45
N HIS A 54 1.12 5.18 -13.46
CA HIS A 54 1.94 5.68 -14.56
C HIS A 54 1.68 4.91 -15.86
N GLN A 55 1.60 3.58 -15.79
CA GLN A 55 1.34 2.74 -16.96
C GLN A 55 -0.05 2.99 -17.53
N GLN A 56 -1.04 3.27 -16.69
CA GLN A 56 -2.40 3.55 -17.13
C GLN A 56 -2.60 5.03 -17.49
N ALA A 57 -1.94 5.94 -16.77
CA ALA A 57 -2.07 7.38 -16.99
C ALA A 57 -1.52 7.83 -18.35
N GLY A 58 -0.39 7.26 -18.80
CA GLY A 58 0.19 7.59 -20.10
C GLY A 58 -0.77 7.34 -21.26
N PRO A 59 -1.26 6.09 -21.46
CA PRO A 59 -2.26 5.80 -22.48
C PRO A 59 -3.56 6.59 -22.29
N ALA A 60 -4.00 6.80 -21.07
CA ALA A 60 -5.20 7.59 -20.77
C ALA A 60 -5.03 9.06 -21.18
N TYR A 61 -3.85 9.62 -20.95
CA TYR A 61 -3.54 11.00 -21.34
C TYR A 61 -3.56 11.16 -22.87
N ASP A 62 -2.97 10.20 -23.60
CA ASP A 62 -3.00 10.20 -25.04
C ASP A 62 -4.42 10.07 -25.58
N ALA A 63 -5.24 9.24 -24.96
CA ALA A 63 -6.65 9.09 -25.29
C ALA A 63 -7.44 10.38 -25.04
N LEU A 64 -7.12 11.13 -23.97
CA LEU A 64 -7.74 12.41 -23.66
C LEU A 64 -7.39 13.50 -24.66
N LYS A 65 -6.16 13.50 -25.19
CA LYS A 65 -5.77 14.43 -26.27
C LYS A 65 -6.56 14.17 -27.54
N ALA A 66 -6.85 12.88 -27.82
CA ALA A 66 -7.63 12.50 -29.00
C ALA A 66 -9.13 12.72 -28.77
N ASP A 67 -9.62 12.55 -27.55
CA ASP A 67 -11.04 12.67 -27.20
C ASP A 67 -11.19 13.19 -25.76
N PRO A 68 -11.29 14.52 -25.58
CA PRO A 68 -11.44 15.12 -24.22
C PRO A 68 -12.69 14.67 -23.47
N SER A 69 -13.72 14.14 -24.16
CA SER A 69 -14.93 13.65 -23.50
C SER A 69 -14.70 12.43 -22.63
N ARG A 70 -13.53 11.78 -22.77
CA ARG A 70 -13.15 10.60 -21.96
C ARG A 70 -12.48 10.97 -20.64
N ALA A 71 -12.42 12.26 -20.31
CA ALA A 71 -11.80 12.71 -19.07
C ALA A 71 -12.51 12.10 -17.86
N VAL A 72 -11.71 11.52 -16.95
CA VAL A 72 -12.18 10.93 -15.70
C VAL A 72 -11.51 11.69 -14.56
N THR A 73 -12.28 12.13 -13.57
CA THR A 73 -11.71 12.84 -12.41
C THR A 73 -10.97 11.88 -11.49
N ALA A 74 -10.03 12.42 -10.69
CA ALA A 74 -9.32 11.64 -9.68
C ALA A 74 -10.31 10.98 -8.71
N ASP A 75 -11.39 11.66 -8.36
CA ASP A 75 -12.43 11.11 -7.48
C ASP A 75 -13.15 9.92 -8.11
N GLN A 76 -13.44 9.96 -9.39
CA GLN A 76 -14.05 8.84 -10.11
C GLN A 76 -13.13 7.62 -10.12
N VAL A 77 -11.83 7.81 -10.31
CA VAL A 77 -10.84 6.74 -10.24
C VAL A 77 -10.79 6.14 -8.84
N ARG A 78 -10.75 6.99 -7.81
CA ARG A 78 -10.77 6.53 -6.41
C ARG A 78 -12.02 5.73 -6.10
N LYS A 79 -13.19 6.17 -6.54
CA LYS A 79 -14.45 5.47 -6.34
C LYS A 79 -14.44 4.09 -6.99
N ARG A 80 -13.90 3.97 -8.20
CA ARG A 80 -13.76 2.68 -8.88
C ARG A 80 -12.85 1.73 -8.11
N LEU A 81 -11.70 2.20 -7.68
CA LEU A 81 -10.74 1.41 -6.92
C LEU A 81 -11.36 0.95 -5.59
N THR A 82 -12.07 1.82 -4.90
CA THR A 82 -12.77 1.50 -3.67
C THR A 82 -13.84 0.45 -3.89
N ALA A 83 -14.65 0.57 -4.95
CA ALA A 83 -15.70 -0.38 -5.29
C ALA A 83 -15.12 -1.77 -5.60
N GLU A 84 -14.04 -1.85 -6.36
CA GLU A 84 -13.37 -3.11 -6.66
C GLU A 84 -12.78 -3.75 -5.40
N HIS A 85 -12.18 -2.96 -4.53
CA HIS A 85 -11.65 -3.44 -3.27
C HIS A 85 -12.75 -4.01 -2.38
N ARG A 86 -13.90 -3.37 -2.31
CA ARG A 86 -15.07 -3.86 -1.56
C ARG A 86 -15.57 -5.19 -2.12
N LYS A 87 -15.64 -5.34 -3.44
CA LYS A 87 -16.02 -6.61 -4.07
C LYS A 87 -15.06 -7.73 -3.71
N THR A 88 -13.78 -7.46 -3.75
CA THR A 88 -12.74 -8.44 -3.39
C THR A 88 -12.83 -8.82 -1.91
N ALA A 89 -13.01 -7.83 -1.03
CA ALA A 89 -13.16 -8.06 0.40
C ALA A 89 -14.42 -8.85 0.74
N ALA A 90 -15.53 -8.59 0.04
CA ALA A 90 -16.80 -9.29 0.26
C ALA A 90 -16.75 -10.76 -0.18
N LYS A 91 -15.85 -11.12 -1.09
CA LYS A 91 -15.68 -12.49 -1.57
C LYS A 91 -14.70 -13.32 -0.74
N ALA A 92 -13.96 -12.68 0.16
CA ALA A 92 -12.92 -13.33 0.97
C ALA A 92 -13.51 -14.16 2.14
#